data_e8f71b2cd4c108761a7ff9ef4590de8b
#
_entry.id   e8f71b2cd4c108761a7ff9ef4590de8b
#
_cell.length_a   1.000
_cell.length_b   1.000
_cell.length_c   1.000
_cell.angle_alpha   90.00
_cell.angle_beta   90.00
_cell.angle_gamma   90.00
#
_symmetry.space_group_name_H-M   'P 1'
#
loop_
_entity.id
_entity.type
_entity.pdbx_description
1 polymer ?
#
loop_
_entity_poly.entity_id
_entity_poly.type
_entity_poly.pdbx_seq_one_letter_code
_entity_poly.pdbx_strand_id
1 'polypeptide(L)'
;MLRKTKIVCTLGPSTDDENVMRSLIEEGMNVARFNFSHGGHEEQFGRLTMLRKLRGEMKRPVAALLDTKGPEIRLKEFASGKVELKNGQTFTLTTEDIVGDESRVAITYKELPDDCLLYTSPSPRDS
;
A
#
# COMPACT_ATOMS: atom_id res chain seq x y z
N MET A 1 32.55 -4.40 7.53
CA MET A 1 32.64 -4.29 6.04
C MET A 1 31.62 -3.30 5.54
N LEU A 2 32.03 -2.33 4.80
CA LEU A 2 31.10 -1.38 4.18
C LEU A 2 30.41 -2.03 2.97
N ARG A 3 29.10 -2.26 3.06
CA ARG A 3 28.33 -2.76 1.94
C ARG A 3 28.02 -1.63 0.97
N LYS A 4 28.18 -1.88 -0.32
CA LYS A 4 27.83 -0.91 -1.37
C LYS A 4 26.32 -0.88 -1.65
N THR A 5 25.64 -2.02 -1.45
CA THR A 5 24.19 -2.14 -1.64
C THR A 5 23.44 -1.71 -0.39
N LYS A 6 22.45 -0.86 -0.55
CA LYS A 6 21.53 -0.47 0.52
C LYS A 6 20.30 -1.40 0.51
N ILE A 7 19.88 -1.79 1.70
CA ILE A 7 18.72 -2.65 1.90
C ILE A 7 17.55 -1.80 2.37
N VAL A 8 16.48 -1.79 1.59
CA VAL A 8 15.21 -1.13 1.91
C VAL A 8 14.20 -2.20 2.30
N CYS A 9 13.66 -2.12 3.51
CA CYS A 9 12.64 -3.03 4.01
C CYS A 9 11.32 -2.30 4.18
N THR A 10 10.26 -2.79 3.55
CA THR A 10 8.91 -2.29 3.79
C THR A 10 8.38 -2.87 5.10
N LEU A 11 7.99 -1.99 6.02
CA LEU A 11 7.40 -2.38 7.29
C LEU A 11 5.91 -2.68 7.13
N GLY A 12 5.42 -3.64 7.89
CA GLY A 12 4.03 -4.07 7.87
C GLY A 12 3.71 -4.95 9.09
N PRO A 13 2.55 -5.62 9.11
CA PRO A 13 2.15 -6.46 10.24
C PRO A 13 3.17 -7.53 10.63
N SER A 14 3.88 -8.10 9.67
CA SER A 14 4.92 -9.11 9.92
C SER A 14 6.17 -8.56 10.62
N THR A 15 6.34 -7.25 10.65
CA THR A 15 7.49 -6.57 11.28
C THR A 15 7.09 -5.76 12.52
N ASP A 16 5.86 -5.90 13.00
CA ASP A 16 5.35 -5.16 14.16
C ASP A 16 5.89 -5.69 15.50
N ASP A 17 6.48 -6.89 15.49
CA ASP A 17 7.20 -7.42 16.64
C ASP A 17 8.57 -6.73 16.79
N GLU A 18 8.86 -6.25 18.00
CA GLU A 18 10.11 -5.53 18.31
C GLU A 18 11.35 -6.38 18.02
N ASN A 19 11.29 -7.69 18.29
CA ASN A 19 12.42 -8.60 18.05
C ASN A 19 12.69 -8.76 16.55
N VAL A 20 11.64 -8.83 15.74
CA VAL A 20 11.76 -8.88 14.28
C VAL A 20 12.39 -7.60 13.75
N MET A 21 11.90 -6.45 14.20
CA MET A 21 12.47 -5.15 13.81
C MET A 21 13.94 -5.04 14.21
N ARG A 22 14.29 -5.47 15.41
CA ARG A 22 15.68 -5.50 15.91
C ARG A 22 16.56 -6.37 15.03
N SER A 23 16.09 -7.56 14.67
CA SER A 23 16.81 -8.47 13.78
C SER A 23 17.03 -7.87 12.39
N LEU A 24 16.02 -7.18 11.83
CA LEU A 24 16.19 -6.48 10.55
C LEU A 24 17.29 -5.42 10.60
N ILE A 25 17.36 -4.67 11.69
CA ILE A 25 18.43 -3.66 11.88
C ILE A 25 19.80 -4.35 12.02
N GLU A 26 19.90 -5.42 12.80
CA GLU A 26 21.13 -6.20 12.99
C GLU A 26 21.64 -6.78 11.67
N GLU A 27 20.75 -7.36 10.88
CA GLU A 27 21.07 -7.95 9.58
C GLU A 27 21.41 -6.92 8.51
N GLY A 28 21.16 -5.65 8.79
CA GLY A 28 21.67 -4.54 7.99
C GLY A 28 20.63 -3.78 7.19
N MET A 29 19.40 -3.69 7.67
CA MET A 29 18.43 -2.75 7.12
C MET A 29 19.00 -1.33 7.13
N ASN A 30 19.01 -0.68 5.99
CA ASN A 30 19.48 0.71 5.84
C ASN A 30 18.32 1.70 5.83
N VAL A 31 17.19 1.30 5.26
CA VAL A 31 16.00 2.14 5.12
C VAL A 31 14.77 1.33 5.51
N ALA A 32 13.98 1.87 6.40
CA ALA A 32 12.65 1.37 6.73
C ALA A 32 11.61 2.16 5.92
N ARG A 33 10.89 1.48 5.03
CA ARG A 33 9.85 2.09 4.18
C ARG A 33 8.49 1.92 4.83
N PHE A 34 7.79 3.04 4.98
CA PHE A 34 6.42 3.12 5.48
C PHE A 34 5.48 3.36 4.29
N ASN A 35 4.75 2.32 3.88
CA ASN A 35 3.82 2.41 2.77
C ASN A 35 2.46 2.93 3.25
N PHE A 36 2.18 4.21 2.98
CA PHE A 36 0.93 4.87 3.38
C PHE A 36 -0.29 4.50 2.52
N SER A 37 -0.12 3.65 1.50
CA SER A 37 -1.24 3.02 0.79
C SER A 37 -1.91 1.92 1.63
N HIS A 38 -1.27 1.45 2.68
CA HIS A 38 -1.74 0.39 3.58
C HIS A 38 -1.62 0.81 5.04
N GLY A 39 -2.57 0.36 5.85
CA GLY A 39 -2.61 0.65 7.28
C GLY A 39 -3.07 2.06 7.62
N GLY A 40 -3.44 2.25 8.87
CA GLY A 40 -3.85 3.56 9.39
C GLY A 40 -2.67 4.41 9.87
N HIS A 41 -2.92 5.68 10.07
CA HIS A 41 -1.91 6.62 10.60
C HIS A 41 -1.34 6.18 11.95
N GLU A 42 -2.17 5.65 12.83
CA GLU A 42 -1.76 5.18 14.16
C GLU A 42 -0.81 3.99 14.08
N GLU A 43 -1.08 3.03 13.19
CA GLU A 43 -0.21 1.88 12.96
C GLU A 43 1.16 2.32 12.44
N GLN A 44 1.18 3.20 11.46
CA GLN A 44 2.44 3.73 10.91
C GLN A 44 3.20 4.56 11.94
N PHE A 45 2.51 5.31 12.78
CA PHE A 45 3.13 6.05 13.87
C PHE A 45 3.73 5.13 14.94
N GLY A 46 3.04 4.03 15.27
CA GLY A 46 3.55 3.00 16.17
C GLY A 46 4.86 2.37 15.66
N ARG A 47 4.88 1.99 14.36
CA ARG A 47 6.09 1.46 13.71
C ARG A 47 7.24 2.46 13.70
N LEU A 48 6.95 3.73 13.40
CA LEU A 48 7.97 4.80 13.42
C LEU A 48 8.54 5.01 14.82
N THR A 49 7.71 4.97 15.84
CA THR A 49 8.13 5.11 17.24
C THR A 49 9.05 3.96 17.65
N MET A 50 8.69 2.73 17.29
CA MET A 50 9.52 1.55 17.51
C MET A 50 10.88 1.66 16.78
N LEU A 51 10.86 2.06 15.51
CA LEU A 51 12.09 2.26 14.74
C LEU A 51 13.02 3.30 15.40
N ARG A 52 12.46 4.44 15.83
CA ARG A 52 13.23 5.49 16.51
C ARG A 52 13.87 5.01 17.80
N LYS A 53 13.11 4.24 18.59
CA LYS A 53 13.61 3.61 19.80
C LYS A 53 14.79 2.69 19.50
N LEU A 54 14.59 1.71 18.61
CA LEU A 54 15.57 0.66 18.34
C LEU A 54 16.83 1.19 17.67
N ARG A 55 16.72 2.06 16.67
CA ARG A 55 17.92 2.64 16.05
C ARG A 55 18.76 3.48 17.02
N GLY A 56 18.10 4.11 18.00
CA GLY A 56 18.79 4.84 19.07
C GLY A 56 19.51 3.91 20.04
N GLU A 57 18.84 2.84 20.51
CA GLU A 57 19.41 1.84 21.40
C GLU A 57 20.60 1.10 20.76
N MET A 58 20.41 0.69 19.50
CA MET A 58 21.42 -0.08 18.76
C MET A 58 22.51 0.78 18.14
N LYS A 59 22.38 2.10 18.20
CA LYS A 59 23.29 3.07 17.56
C LYS A 59 23.53 2.77 16.08
N ARG A 60 22.47 2.44 15.37
CA ARG A 60 22.48 2.14 13.93
C ARG A 60 21.74 3.24 13.16
N PRO A 61 22.38 3.82 12.12
CA PRO A 61 21.73 4.81 11.27
C PRO A 61 20.79 4.12 10.29
N VAL A 62 19.51 4.07 10.62
CA VAL A 62 18.45 3.56 9.74
C VAL A 62 17.54 4.73 9.37
N ALA A 63 17.39 4.98 8.07
CA ALA A 63 16.52 6.01 7.55
C ALA A 63 15.06 5.56 7.58
N ALA A 64 14.16 6.50 7.82
CA ALA A 64 12.72 6.28 7.64
C ALA A 64 12.29 6.90 6.31
N LEU A 65 11.71 6.09 5.43
CA LEU A 65 11.20 6.53 4.13
C LEU A 65 9.68 6.52 4.17
N LEU A 66 9.09 7.70 4.01
CA LEU A 66 7.66 7.87 3.88
C LEU A 66 7.28 7.73 2.41
N ASP A 67 6.57 6.65 2.07
CA ASP A 67 6.02 6.46 0.72
C ASP A 67 4.55 6.86 0.75
N THR A 68 4.26 8.04 0.24
CA THR A 68 2.92 8.62 0.27
C THR A 68 2.02 7.97 -0.76
N LYS A 69 0.75 7.86 -0.41
CA LYS A 69 -0.27 7.45 -1.35
C LYS A 69 -0.42 8.52 -2.44
N GLY A 70 -0.17 8.14 -3.69
CA GLY A 70 -0.43 8.99 -4.84
C GLY A 70 -1.92 9.03 -5.20
N PRO A 71 -2.31 9.79 -6.25
CA PRO A 71 -3.64 9.72 -6.80
C PRO A 71 -3.88 8.31 -7.38
N GLU A 72 -4.89 7.63 -6.88
CA GLU A 72 -5.22 6.27 -7.26
C GLU A 72 -6.70 6.16 -7.62
N ILE A 73 -6.98 5.37 -8.67
CA ILE A 73 -8.34 4.91 -8.96
C ILE A 73 -8.45 3.51 -8.40
N ARG A 74 -9.26 3.35 -7.35
CA ARG A 74 -9.44 2.09 -6.64
C ARG A 74 -10.91 1.70 -6.56
N LEU A 75 -11.16 0.40 -6.54
CA LEU A 75 -12.45 -0.14 -6.13
C LEU A 75 -12.63 0.08 -4.63
N LYS A 76 -13.86 0.40 -4.23
CA LYS A 76 -14.24 0.42 -2.81
C LYS A 76 -14.56 -1.00 -2.31
N GLU A 77 -15.11 -1.08 -1.12
CA GLU A 77 -15.32 -2.35 -0.43
C GLU A 77 -16.44 -3.19 -1.05
N PHE A 78 -16.30 -4.51 -0.95
CA PHE A 78 -17.32 -5.50 -1.25
C PHE A 78 -17.94 -6.02 0.05
N ALA A 79 -19.24 -6.28 0.05
CA ALA A 79 -19.97 -6.79 1.22
C ALA A 79 -19.36 -8.10 1.75
N SER A 80 -18.86 -8.96 0.86
CA SER A 80 -18.20 -10.23 1.19
C SER A 80 -16.68 -10.13 1.28
N GLY A 81 -16.12 -8.92 1.21
CA GLY A 81 -14.68 -8.67 1.19
C GLY A 81 -14.02 -8.95 -0.17
N LYS A 82 -14.56 -9.88 -0.93
CA LYS A 82 -14.12 -10.23 -2.30
C LYS A 82 -15.28 -10.80 -3.10
N VAL A 83 -15.21 -10.68 -4.41
CA VAL A 83 -16.16 -11.29 -5.35
C VAL A 83 -15.41 -12.03 -6.44
N GLU A 84 -16.03 -13.05 -6.99
CA GLU A 84 -15.52 -13.79 -8.14
C GLU A 84 -16.28 -13.34 -9.39
N LEU A 85 -15.55 -12.88 -10.39
CA LEU A 85 -16.12 -12.45 -11.66
C LEU A 85 -15.94 -13.56 -12.71
N LYS A 86 -16.99 -13.78 -13.49
CA LYS A 86 -16.96 -14.75 -14.59
C LYS A 86 -16.51 -14.07 -15.89
N ASN A 87 -15.76 -14.79 -16.68
CA ASN A 87 -15.35 -14.30 -17.99
C ASN A 87 -16.57 -13.95 -18.88
N GLY A 88 -16.55 -12.77 -19.47
CA GLY A 88 -17.67 -12.25 -20.29
C GLY A 88 -18.82 -11.64 -19.50
N GLN A 89 -18.78 -11.66 -18.17
CA GLN A 89 -19.76 -11.02 -17.31
C GLN A 89 -19.71 -9.49 -17.45
N THR A 90 -20.84 -8.83 -17.43
CA THR A 90 -20.93 -7.38 -17.25
C THR A 90 -20.70 -7.03 -15.79
N PHE A 91 -19.79 -6.11 -15.54
CA PHE A 91 -19.51 -5.59 -14.20
C PHE A 91 -19.50 -4.07 -14.24
N THR A 92 -20.23 -3.43 -13.33
CA THR A 92 -20.42 -1.99 -13.34
C THR A 92 -19.56 -1.30 -12.28
N LEU A 93 -18.78 -0.30 -12.69
CA LEU A 93 -18.12 0.64 -11.81
C LEU A 93 -19.03 1.85 -11.63
N THR A 94 -19.31 2.24 -10.40
CA THR A 94 -20.23 3.34 -10.11
C THR A 94 -19.59 4.42 -9.25
N THR A 95 -20.01 5.65 -9.43
CA THR A 95 -19.63 6.79 -8.58
C THR A 95 -20.52 6.94 -7.34
N GLU A 96 -21.59 6.16 -7.26
CA GLU A 96 -22.44 6.11 -6.07
C GLU A 96 -21.71 5.44 -4.92
N ASP A 97 -21.88 5.97 -3.70
CA ASP A 97 -21.30 5.35 -2.50
C ASP A 97 -22.14 4.14 -2.08
N ILE A 98 -21.78 2.98 -2.62
CA ILE A 98 -22.40 1.70 -2.33
C ILE A 98 -21.38 0.69 -1.85
N VAL A 99 -21.84 -0.32 -1.12
CA VAL A 99 -21.06 -1.53 -0.86
C VAL A 99 -21.20 -2.46 -2.06
N GLY A 100 -20.07 -2.91 -2.62
CA GLY A 100 -20.05 -3.69 -3.85
C GLY A 100 -20.50 -5.13 -3.70
N ASP A 101 -20.93 -5.70 -4.82
CA ASP A 101 -21.31 -7.11 -4.98
C ASP A 101 -20.74 -7.67 -6.29
N GLU A 102 -21.22 -8.83 -6.74
CA GLU A 102 -20.79 -9.45 -8.00
C GLU A 102 -21.24 -8.71 -9.27
N SER A 103 -22.10 -7.70 -9.15
CA SER A 103 -22.64 -6.93 -10.30
C SER A 103 -22.05 -5.54 -10.41
N ARG A 104 -21.70 -4.91 -9.29
CA ARG A 104 -21.21 -3.53 -9.27
C ARG A 104 -20.39 -3.22 -8.03
N VAL A 105 -19.56 -2.19 -8.13
CA VAL A 105 -18.76 -1.65 -7.02
C VAL A 105 -18.55 -0.15 -7.19
N ALA A 106 -18.46 0.57 -6.08
CA ALA A 106 -18.08 1.97 -6.08
C ALA A 106 -16.58 2.13 -6.35
N ILE A 107 -16.23 3.24 -6.98
CA ILE A 107 -14.83 3.63 -7.22
C ILE A 107 -14.48 4.89 -6.44
N THR A 108 -13.19 5.09 -6.18
CA THR A 108 -12.69 6.25 -5.45
C THR A 108 -12.69 7.53 -6.27
N TYR A 109 -12.55 7.41 -7.58
CA TYR A 109 -12.49 8.56 -8.50
C TYR A 109 -13.84 8.82 -9.16
N LYS A 110 -14.58 9.80 -8.64
CA LYS A 110 -15.97 10.09 -9.05
C LYS A 110 -16.09 10.72 -10.43
N GLU A 111 -15.04 11.36 -10.92
CA GLU A 111 -15.02 12.02 -12.22
C GLU A 111 -14.64 11.08 -13.38
N LEU A 112 -14.34 9.80 -13.06
CA LEU A 112 -13.93 8.82 -14.06
C LEU A 112 -14.89 8.70 -15.27
N PRO A 113 -16.23 8.66 -15.10
CA PRO A 113 -17.14 8.58 -16.24
C PRO A 113 -17.07 9.77 -17.17
N ASP A 114 -16.78 10.96 -16.62
CA ASP A 114 -16.68 12.20 -17.40
C ASP A 114 -15.34 12.30 -18.15
N ASP A 115 -14.27 11.80 -17.52
CA ASP A 115 -12.92 11.83 -18.08
C ASP A 115 -12.65 10.64 -19.02
N CYS A 116 -13.37 9.54 -18.85
CA CYS A 116 -13.14 8.30 -19.58
C CYS A 116 -13.94 8.26 -20.88
N LEU A 117 -13.25 8.49 -21.99
CA LEU A 117 -13.78 8.19 -23.31
C LEU A 117 -13.33 6.78 -23.72
N LEU A 118 -14.08 6.16 -24.64
CA LEU A 118 -13.69 4.84 -25.18
C LEU A 118 -12.27 4.92 -25.75
N TYR A 119 -11.38 4.07 -25.27
CA TYR A 119 -9.94 4.02 -25.67
C TYR A 119 -9.08 5.20 -25.21
N THR A 120 -9.47 5.96 -24.18
CA THR A 120 -8.64 7.06 -23.66
C THR A 120 -7.52 6.60 -22.75
N SER A 121 -7.62 5.42 -22.14
CA SER A 121 -6.55 4.84 -21.32
C SER A 121 -5.87 3.72 -22.09
N PRO A 122 -4.66 3.95 -22.65
CA PRO A 122 -3.94 2.89 -23.35
C PRO A 122 -3.53 1.81 -22.35
N SER A 123 -3.97 0.58 -22.64
CA SER A 123 -3.46 -0.59 -21.94
C SER A 123 -2.02 -0.87 -22.39
N PRO A 124 -1.13 -1.32 -21.52
CA PRO A 124 0.19 -1.80 -21.93
C PRO A 124 0.14 -2.95 -22.95
N ARG A 125 -1.02 -3.57 -23.12
CA ARG A 125 -1.26 -4.61 -24.13
C ARG A 125 -1.64 -4.06 -25.50
N ASP A 126 -2.05 -2.80 -25.57
CA ASP A 126 -2.50 -2.13 -26.78
C ASP A 126 -1.41 -1.26 -27.43
N SER A 127 -0.27 -1.19 -26.77
CA SER A 127 0.92 -0.47 -27.24
C SER A 127 1.89 -1.35 -28.01
#